data_abd353e6977866029a4929d55aecec42
#
_entry.id   abd353e6977866029a4929d55aecec42
#
_cell.length_a   1.000
_cell.length_b   1.000
_cell.length_c   1.000
_cell.angle_alpha   90.00
_cell.angle_beta   90.00
_cell.angle_gamma   90.00
#
_symmetry.space_group_name_H-M   'P 1'
#
loop_
_entity.id
_entity.type
_entity.pdbx_description
1 polymer ?
#
loop_
_entity_poly.entity_id
_entity_poly.type
_entity_poly.pdbx_seq_one_letter_code
_entity_poly.pdbx_strand_id
1 'polypeptide(L)'
;MAYKEVTGNLFASNAMALVNTVNCVGAMGKGIALEFRRRFPEMFRQYQIDCDKKILVPGRIYSYMSKDRLILNFAIKDNWKYPSKIQWIEACLKQFAAHYQKKGIDSIAFPWMGAENGGIPLEIIQAAMRKHLQPLEGIEIEVYTFDPIAYDPLFEQLQKIAFSEDPDKYQTESGVQRKYYSQIIEAVRGKTARGMSEISRIKGIGKTTIDHLYVFLTQQLEDSEGRHQEKKDTSEIQLTLFEQ
;
A
#
# COMPACT_ATOMS: atom_id res chain seq x y z
N MET A 1 -20.94 12.18 -5.52
CA MET A 1 -19.91 12.20 -6.57
C MET A 1 -18.68 12.91 -6.04
N ALA A 2 -17.59 12.22 -5.83
CA ALA A 2 -16.44 12.96 -5.39
C ALA A 2 -15.14 12.36 -5.92
N TYR A 3 -14.66 12.87 -7.05
CA TYR A 3 -13.27 12.84 -7.39
C TYR A 3 -12.56 13.92 -6.58
N LYS A 4 -11.60 13.52 -5.74
CA LYS A 4 -10.83 14.43 -4.87
C LYS A 4 -9.34 14.18 -5.07
N GLU A 5 -8.57 15.24 -5.17
CA GLU A 5 -7.11 15.19 -5.09
C GLU A 5 -6.71 15.56 -3.65
N VAL A 6 -6.02 14.67 -2.99
CA VAL A 6 -5.71 14.75 -1.55
C VAL A 6 -4.21 14.77 -1.34
N THR A 7 -3.71 15.66 -0.52
CA THR A 7 -2.34 15.57 -0.01
C THR A 7 -2.35 14.83 1.32
N GLY A 8 -1.65 13.70 1.39
CA GLY A 8 -1.71 12.85 2.59
C GLY A 8 -1.11 11.46 2.39
N ASN A 9 -1.58 10.53 3.21
CA ASN A 9 -1.18 9.13 3.16
C ASN A 9 -2.34 8.26 2.65
N LEU A 10 -2.15 7.59 1.54
CA LEU A 10 -3.15 6.69 0.94
C LEU A 10 -3.66 5.62 1.93
N PHE A 11 -2.80 5.13 2.82
CA PHE A 11 -3.17 4.12 3.81
C PHE A 11 -4.04 4.65 4.96
N ALA A 12 -4.22 5.97 5.06
CA ALA A 12 -5.16 6.61 5.96
C ALA A 12 -6.56 6.78 5.35
N SER A 13 -6.73 6.48 4.07
CA SER A 13 -8.04 6.50 3.40
C SER A 13 -8.99 5.47 4.02
N ASN A 14 -10.27 5.83 4.12
CA ASN A 14 -11.34 4.90 4.48
C ASN A 14 -11.98 4.22 3.27
N ALA A 15 -11.48 4.45 2.06
CA ALA A 15 -12.00 3.84 0.85
C ALA A 15 -11.99 2.30 0.93
N MET A 16 -13.02 1.68 0.38
CA MET A 16 -13.17 0.22 0.26
C MET A 16 -11.98 -0.41 -0.47
N ALA A 17 -11.50 0.25 -1.53
CA ALA A 17 -10.40 -0.24 -2.35
C ALA A 17 -9.18 0.68 -2.32
N LEU A 18 -7.99 0.09 -2.27
CA LEU A 18 -6.71 0.78 -2.39
C LEU A 18 -5.98 0.32 -3.65
N VAL A 19 -5.41 1.27 -4.39
CA VAL A 19 -4.65 0.97 -5.60
C VAL A 19 -3.16 0.89 -5.31
N ASN A 20 -2.59 -0.25 -5.63
CA ASN A 20 -1.15 -0.51 -5.68
C ASN A 20 -0.68 -0.51 -7.14
N THR A 21 0.49 0.02 -7.41
CA THR A 21 1.08 0.01 -8.74
C THR A 21 2.27 -0.95 -8.79
N VAL A 22 2.20 -1.96 -9.68
CA VAL A 22 3.13 -3.09 -9.66
C VAL A 22 3.82 -3.31 -11.03
N ASN A 23 4.89 -4.11 -11.00
CA ASN A 23 5.48 -4.71 -12.19
C ASN A 23 5.04 -6.18 -12.32
N CYS A 24 5.51 -6.86 -13.39
CA CYS A 24 5.13 -8.26 -13.66
C CYS A 24 6.25 -9.26 -13.30
N VAL A 25 7.26 -8.85 -12.50
CA VAL A 25 8.41 -9.70 -12.14
C VAL A 25 8.63 -9.86 -10.63
N GLY A 26 7.58 -9.70 -9.83
CA GLY A 26 7.60 -10.04 -8.40
C GLY A 26 8.35 -9.04 -7.49
N ALA A 27 8.68 -7.83 -7.95
CA ALA A 27 9.47 -6.89 -7.18
C ALA A 27 8.63 -5.73 -6.62
N MET A 28 8.58 -5.61 -5.30
CA MET A 28 7.99 -4.48 -4.56
C MET A 28 9.05 -3.87 -3.63
N GLY A 29 10.02 -3.15 -4.23
CA GLY A 29 11.23 -2.69 -3.52
C GLY A 29 11.31 -1.20 -3.24
N LYS A 30 10.41 -0.37 -3.80
CA LYS A 30 10.41 1.10 -3.68
C LYS A 30 9.00 1.68 -3.78
N GLY A 31 8.85 2.93 -3.30
CA GLY A 31 7.62 3.71 -3.40
C GLY A 31 6.42 3.01 -2.79
N ILE A 32 5.25 3.28 -3.36
CA ILE A 32 3.98 2.75 -2.84
C ILE A 32 3.95 1.21 -2.80
N ALA A 33 4.55 0.53 -3.78
CA ALA A 33 4.59 -0.93 -3.80
C ALA A 33 5.35 -1.51 -2.58
N LEU A 34 6.44 -0.87 -2.13
CA LEU A 34 7.15 -1.29 -0.92
C LEU A 34 6.26 -1.15 0.32
N GLU A 35 5.48 -0.07 0.42
CA GLU A 35 4.54 0.14 1.52
C GLU A 35 3.44 -0.93 1.52
N PHE A 36 2.87 -1.25 0.35
CA PHE A 36 1.91 -2.36 0.22
C PHE A 36 2.52 -3.70 0.62
N ARG A 37 3.75 -4.01 0.20
CA ARG A 37 4.44 -5.24 0.60
C ARG A 37 4.55 -5.39 2.11
N ARG A 38 4.87 -4.30 2.81
CA ARG A 38 5.06 -4.29 4.26
C ARG A 38 3.75 -4.42 5.02
N ARG A 39 2.71 -3.74 4.55
CA ARG A 39 1.38 -3.73 5.19
C ARG A 39 0.55 -4.97 4.87
N PHE A 40 0.78 -5.57 3.69
CA PHE A 40 0.02 -6.71 3.18
C PHE A 40 0.97 -7.83 2.70
N PRO A 41 1.70 -8.49 3.63
CA PRO A 41 2.71 -9.49 3.27
C PRO A 41 2.13 -10.70 2.55
N GLU A 42 0.89 -11.11 2.86
CA GLU A 42 0.21 -12.22 2.19
C GLU A 42 -0.11 -11.87 0.72
N MET A 43 -0.61 -10.65 0.47
CA MET A 43 -0.82 -10.15 -0.89
C MET A 43 0.49 -10.16 -1.69
N PHE A 44 1.59 -9.74 -1.07
CA PHE A 44 2.90 -9.74 -1.72
C PHE A 44 3.37 -11.15 -2.05
N ARG A 45 3.19 -12.13 -1.15
CA ARG A 45 3.54 -13.54 -1.39
C ARG A 45 2.76 -14.09 -2.58
N GLN A 46 1.45 -13.85 -2.63
CA GLN A 46 0.62 -14.28 -3.74
C GLN A 46 1.03 -13.62 -5.06
N TYR A 47 1.29 -12.29 -5.02
CA TYR A 47 1.79 -11.56 -6.18
C TYR A 47 3.09 -12.16 -6.74
N GLN A 48 4.04 -12.56 -5.88
CA GLN A 48 5.28 -13.20 -6.33
C GLN A 48 5.02 -14.54 -7.02
N ILE A 49 4.18 -15.39 -6.42
CA ILE A 49 3.78 -16.68 -7.01
C ILE A 49 3.20 -16.47 -8.41
N ASP A 50 2.32 -15.50 -8.57
CA ASP A 50 1.64 -15.24 -9.83
C ASP A 50 2.56 -14.61 -10.88
N CYS A 51 3.54 -13.81 -10.46
CA CYS A 51 4.61 -13.34 -11.34
C CYS A 51 5.50 -14.50 -11.83
N ASP A 52 5.90 -15.43 -10.95
CA ASP A 52 6.70 -16.59 -11.30
C ASP A 52 5.96 -17.51 -12.29
N LYS A 53 4.65 -17.64 -12.13
CA LYS A 53 3.76 -18.34 -13.06
C LYS A 53 3.47 -17.56 -14.35
N LYS A 54 4.00 -16.34 -14.50
CA LYS A 54 3.77 -15.41 -15.62
C LYS A 54 2.28 -15.09 -15.87
N ILE A 55 1.48 -15.06 -14.80
CA ILE A 55 0.07 -14.71 -14.87
C ILE A 55 -0.10 -13.19 -15.07
N LEU A 56 0.76 -12.38 -14.42
CA LEU A 56 0.66 -10.93 -14.51
C LEU A 56 1.13 -10.40 -15.87
N VAL A 57 0.27 -9.57 -16.47
CA VAL A 57 0.52 -8.92 -17.76
C VAL A 57 0.36 -7.40 -17.61
N PRO A 58 1.28 -6.59 -18.17
CA PRO A 58 1.15 -5.15 -18.10
C PRO A 58 -0.15 -4.63 -18.71
N GLY A 59 -0.76 -3.63 -18.08
CA GLY A 59 -2.05 -3.06 -18.50
C GLY A 59 -3.28 -3.79 -17.96
N ARG A 60 -3.09 -4.71 -17.00
CA ARG A 60 -4.18 -5.45 -16.33
C ARG A 60 -4.23 -5.15 -14.83
N ILE A 61 -5.41 -5.35 -14.26
CA ILE A 61 -5.66 -5.20 -12.82
C ILE A 61 -5.86 -6.59 -12.21
N TYR A 62 -5.20 -6.81 -11.07
CA TYR A 62 -5.33 -8.03 -10.27
C TYR A 62 -5.81 -7.65 -8.88
N SER A 63 -6.92 -8.23 -8.45
CA SER A 63 -7.53 -7.94 -7.16
C SER A 63 -7.05 -8.93 -6.09
N TYR A 64 -6.87 -8.44 -4.89
CA TYR A 64 -6.61 -9.22 -3.69
C TYR A 64 -7.50 -8.70 -2.56
N MET A 65 -8.28 -9.59 -1.94
CA MET A 65 -9.05 -9.24 -0.76
C MET A 65 -8.19 -9.50 0.48
N SER A 66 -7.79 -8.44 1.16
CA SER A 66 -7.29 -8.52 2.53
C SER A 66 -8.48 -8.67 3.50
N LYS A 67 -8.23 -8.83 4.78
CA LYS A 67 -9.29 -9.01 5.79
C LYS A 67 -10.41 -7.97 5.66
N ASP A 68 -10.06 -6.71 5.43
CA ASP A 68 -10.95 -5.56 5.45
C ASP A 68 -10.81 -4.61 4.24
N ARG A 69 -9.86 -4.89 3.34
CA ARG A 69 -9.52 -4.00 2.23
C ARG A 69 -9.39 -4.76 0.92
N LEU A 70 -10.03 -4.23 -0.11
CA LEU A 70 -9.78 -4.66 -1.48
C LEU A 70 -8.53 -3.97 -2.00
N ILE A 71 -7.51 -4.74 -2.41
CA ILE A 71 -6.30 -4.20 -3.01
C ILE A 71 -6.33 -4.47 -4.50
N LEU A 72 -6.22 -3.42 -5.28
CA LEU A 72 -6.16 -3.51 -6.73
C LEU A 72 -4.72 -3.27 -7.19
N ASN A 73 -4.06 -4.33 -7.64
CA ASN A 73 -2.71 -4.28 -8.20
C ASN A 73 -2.78 -3.92 -9.68
N PHE A 74 -2.48 -2.68 -10.01
CA PHE A 74 -2.41 -2.18 -11.38
C PHE A 74 -1.03 -2.48 -11.96
N ALA A 75 -0.94 -3.40 -12.92
CA ALA A 75 0.31 -3.79 -13.56
C ALA A 75 0.75 -2.74 -14.58
N ILE A 76 1.42 -1.69 -14.12
CA ILE A 76 1.84 -0.55 -14.95
C ILE A 76 3.27 -0.66 -15.48
N LYS A 77 3.96 -1.75 -15.14
CA LYS A 77 5.32 -2.08 -15.62
C LYS A 77 5.44 -3.54 -15.98
N ASP A 78 6.19 -3.83 -17.01
CA ASP A 78 6.64 -5.20 -17.28
C ASP A 78 7.74 -5.60 -16.29
N ASN A 79 8.80 -4.79 -16.19
CA ASN A 79 9.92 -5.02 -15.28
C ASN A 79 10.25 -3.74 -14.52
N TRP A 80 10.62 -3.85 -13.24
CA TRP A 80 10.98 -2.71 -12.40
C TRP A 80 12.17 -1.88 -12.90
N LYS A 81 13.05 -2.46 -13.72
CA LYS A 81 14.24 -1.82 -14.31
C LYS A 81 13.87 -0.77 -15.37
N TYR A 82 12.71 -0.88 -15.99
CA TYR A 82 12.28 -0.03 -17.09
C TYR A 82 11.19 0.95 -16.65
N PRO A 83 11.00 2.08 -17.35
CA PRO A 83 9.92 3.00 -17.06
C PRO A 83 8.55 2.38 -17.33
N SER A 84 7.53 2.92 -16.69
CA SER A 84 6.14 2.64 -17.02
C SER A 84 5.80 3.16 -18.41
N LYS A 85 4.76 2.61 -19.01
CA LYS A 85 4.21 3.12 -20.28
C LYS A 85 2.81 3.67 -20.04
N ILE A 86 2.53 4.85 -20.56
CA ILE A 86 1.21 5.48 -20.37
C ILE A 86 0.08 4.59 -20.89
N GLN A 87 0.31 3.82 -21.94
CA GLN A 87 -0.67 2.89 -22.52
C GLN A 87 -1.09 1.81 -21.52
N TRP A 88 -0.19 1.32 -20.66
CA TRP A 88 -0.53 0.34 -19.63
C TRP A 88 -1.35 0.96 -18.50
N ILE A 89 -1.05 2.20 -18.13
CA ILE A 89 -1.83 2.95 -17.15
C ILE A 89 -3.24 3.20 -17.69
N GLU A 90 -3.36 3.70 -18.93
CA GLU A 90 -4.67 3.92 -19.56
C GLU A 90 -5.46 2.62 -19.72
N ALA A 91 -4.80 1.50 -20.04
CA ALA A 91 -5.45 0.19 -20.12
C ALA A 91 -6.05 -0.23 -18.78
N CYS A 92 -5.28 -0.10 -17.68
CA CYS A 92 -5.78 -0.35 -16.34
C CYS A 92 -6.95 0.60 -15.98
N LEU A 93 -6.84 1.89 -16.27
CA LEU A 93 -7.91 2.85 -15.98
C LEU A 93 -9.20 2.54 -16.74
N LYS A 94 -9.09 2.17 -18.02
CA LYS A 94 -10.24 1.73 -18.83
C LYS A 94 -10.88 0.46 -18.27
N GLN A 95 -10.06 -0.52 -17.87
CA GLN A 95 -10.53 -1.75 -17.26
C GLN A 95 -11.25 -1.47 -15.95
N PHE A 96 -10.71 -0.60 -15.09
CA PHE A 96 -11.36 -0.17 -13.87
C PHE A 96 -12.73 0.49 -14.16
N ALA A 97 -12.75 1.48 -15.04
CA ALA A 97 -13.96 2.21 -15.41
C ALA A 97 -15.07 1.29 -15.97
N ALA A 98 -14.70 0.23 -16.67
CA ALA A 98 -15.67 -0.73 -17.23
C ALA A 98 -16.26 -1.71 -16.19
N HIS A 99 -15.60 -1.92 -15.03
CA HIS A 99 -15.94 -3.03 -14.13
C HIS A 99 -16.23 -2.65 -12.68
N TYR A 100 -15.91 -1.43 -12.20
CA TYR A 100 -16.03 -1.06 -10.79
C TYR A 100 -17.45 -1.23 -10.24
N GLN A 101 -18.49 -0.85 -11.00
CA GLN A 101 -19.88 -0.99 -10.58
C GLN A 101 -20.26 -2.47 -10.44
N LYS A 102 -19.90 -3.30 -11.43
CA LYS A 102 -20.15 -4.75 -11.40
C LYS A 102 -19.45 -5.42 -10.21
N LYS A 103 -18.30 -4.88 -9.79
CA LYS A 103 -17.54 -5.36 -8.62
C LYS A 103 -18.00 -4.75 -7.30
N GLY A 104 -19.02 -3.89 -7.32
CA GLY A 104 -19.55 -3.25 -6.11
C GLY A 104 -18.59 -2.28 -5.43
N ILE A 105 -17.66 -1.67 -6.17
CA ILE A 105 -16.70 -0.73 -5.62
C ILE A 105 -17.35 0.66 -5.59
N ASP A 106 -17.63 1.14 -4.38
CA ASP A 106 -18.25 2.44 -4.12
C ASP A 106 -17.26 3.52 -3.70
N SER A 107 -16.05 3.12 -3.27
CA SER A 107 -14.99 4.05 -2.87
C SER A 107 -13.60 3.48 -3.14
N ILE A 108 -12.69 4.33 -3.61
CA ILE A 108 -11.33 3.90 -4.00
C ILE A 108 -10.31 5.01 -3.83
N ALA A 109 -9.11 4.64 -3.34
CA ALA A 109 -7.97 5.53 -3.22
C ALA A 109 -6.84 5.13 -4.16
N PHE A 110 -6.38 6.10 -4.95
CA PHE A 110 -5.29 5.98 -5.92
C PHE A 110 -4.06 6.77 -5.47
N PRO A 111 -2.84 6.28 -5.72
CA PRO A 111 -1.67 7.15 -5.84
C PRO A 111 -1.65 7.81 -7.23
N TRP A 112 -0.85 8.86 -7.46
CA TRP A 112 -0.50 9.29 -8.82
C TRP A 112 0.33 8.20 -9.50
N MET A 113 -0.33 7.39 -10.34
CA MET A 113 0.24 6.15 -10.88
C MET A 113 1.40 6.41 -11.84
N GLY A 114 2.61 5.96 -11.47
CA GLY A 114 3.78 6.03 -12.34
C GLY A 114 4.51 7.39 -12.36
N ALA A 115 4.09 8.36 -11.55
CA ALA A 115 4.71 9.70 -11.51
C ALA A 115 6.13 9.68 -10.91
N GLU A 116 6.35 8.92 -9.82
CA GLU A 116 7.66 8.88 -9.16
C GLU A 116 8.60 7.85 -9.78
N ASN A 117 8.40 6.58 -9.40
CA ASN A 117 9.25 5.47 -9.84
C ASN A 117 8.86 4.93 -11.23
N GLY A 118 7.80 5.46 -11.85
CA GLY A 118 7.37 5.11 -13.20
C GLY A 118 8.08 5.90 -14.29
N GLY A 119 8.62 7.08 -13.97
CA GLY A 119 9.34 7.92 -14.91
C GLY A 119 8.45 8.60 -15.96
N ILE A 120 7.15 8.72 -15.71
CA ILE A 120 6.22 9.47 -16.58
C ILE A 120 5.99 10.86 -15.96
N PRO A 121 6.04 11.95 -16.73
CA PRO A 121 5.74 13.29 -16.23
C PRO A 121 4.38 13.35 -15.54
N LEU A 122 4.33 14.06 -14.39
CA LEU A 122 3.15 14.10 -13.54
C LEU A 122 1.93 14.64 -14.29
N GLU A 123 2.10 15.65 -15.13
CA GLU A 123 1.02 16.28 -15.92
C GLU A 123 0.34 15.28 -16.85
N ILE A 124 1.12 14.38 -17.46
CA ILE A 124 0.59 13.31 -18.34
C ILE A 124 -0.25 12.33 -17.53
N ILE A 125 0.23 11.95 -16.34
CA ILE A 125 -0.51 11.06 -15.43
C ILE A 125 -1.80 11.72 -14.94
N GLN A 126 -1.73 12.98 -14.53
CA GLN A 126 -2.89 13.74 -14.07
C GLN A 126 -3.95 13.84 -15.17
N ALA A 127 -3.56 14.18 -16.39
CA ALA A 127 -4.48 14.25 -17.51
C ALA A 127 -5.13 12.89 -17.80
N ALA A 128 -4.36 11.80 -17.81
CA ALA A 128 -4.89 10.46 -18.05
C ALA A 128 -5.83 10.02 -16.91
N MET A 129 -5.45 10.21 -15.65
CA MET A 129 -6.29 9.80 -14.51
C MET A 129 -7.57 10.62 -14.45
N ARG A 130 -7.52 11.95 -14.59
CA ARG A 130 -8.72 12.81 -14.62
C ARG A 130 -9.66 12.40 -15.76
N LYS A 131 -9.13 12.18 -16.97
CA LYS A 131 -9.91 11.76 -18.13
C LYS A 131 -10.74 10.50 -17.88
N HIS A 132 -10.17 9.52 -17.19
CA HIS A 132 -10.82 8.23 -16.99
C HIS A 132 -11.60 8.12 -15.67
N LEU A 133 -11.25 8.89 -14.64
CA LEU A 133 -11.83 8.75 -13.31
C LEU A 133 -12.89 9.81 -13.01
N GLN A 134 -12.73 11.07 -13.45
CA GLN A 134 -13.71 12.13 -13.18
C GLN A 134 -15.11 11.86 -13.74
N PRO A 135 -15.28 11.19 -14.91
CA PRO A 135 -16.60 10.90 -15.45
C PRO A 135 -17.35 9.76 -14.73
N LEU A 136 -16.69 9.03 -13.81
CA LEU A 136 -17.31 7.88 -13.16
C LEU A 136 -18.36 8.32 -12.14
N GLU A 137 -19.51 7.65 -12.14
CA GLU A 137 -20.65 7.96 -11.30
C GLU A 137 -20.87 6.87 -10.24
N GLY A 138 -21.45 7.25 -9.08
CA GLY A 138 -21.76 6.29 -8.01
C GLY A 138 -20.53 5.76 -7.27
N ILE A 139 -19.39 6.45 -7.36
CA ILE A 139 -18.16 6.07 -6.67
C ILE A 139 -17.46 7.31 -6.10
N GLU A 140 -16.90 7.18 -4.90
CA GLU A 140 -15.97 8.16 -4.33
C GLU A 140 -14.54 7.81 -4.71
N ILE A 141 -13.82 8.78 -5.29
CA ILE A 141 -12.45 8.59 -5.77
C ILE A 141 -11.54 9.61 -5.10
N GLU A 142 -10.51 9.11 -4.43
CA GLU A 142 -9.44 9.90 -3.83
C GLU A 142 -8.15 9.63 -4.59
N VAL A 143 -7.42 10.69 -4.99
CA VAL A 143 -6.10 10.57 -5.62
C VAL A 143 -5.07 11.28 -4.76
N TYR A 144 -4.13 10.52 -4.26
CA TYR A 144 -3.19 10.97 -3.24
C TYR A 144 -1.87 11.48 -3.82
N THR A 145 -1.53 12.71 -3.40
CA THR A 145 -0.14 13.18 -3.38
C THR A 145 0.44 12.82 -2.03
N PHE A 146 1.51 12.01 -2.00
CA PHE A 146 2.10 11.53 -0.75
C PHE A 146 2.71 12.66 0.08
N ASP A 147 2.32 12.74 1.33
CA ASP A 147 2.94 13.56 2.36
C ASP A 147 3.59 12.65 3.43
N PRO A 148 4.93 12.66 3.58
CA PRO A 148 5.64 11.76 4.49
C PRO A 148 5.35 11.97 5.97
N ILE A 149 4.76 13.11 6.34
CA ILE A 149 4.40 13.46 7.72
C ILE A 149 2.89 13.50 7.96
N ALA A 150 2.09 13.16 6.94
CA ALA A 150 0.65 13.01 7.10
C ALA A 150 0.31 11.87 8.06
N TYR A 151 -0.90 11.92 8.57
CA TYR A 151 -1.44 10.86 9.43
C TYR A 151 -1.20 9.47 8.84
N ASP A 152 -0.66 8.57 9.66
CA ASP A 152 -0.42 7.17 9.33
C ASP A 152 -0.85 6.31 10.53
N PRO A 153 -1.85 5.41 10.38
CA PRO A 153 -2.31 4.56 11.47
C PRO A 153 -1.20 3.74 12.14
N LEU A 154 -0.21 3.25 11.36
CA LEU A 154 0.91 2.50 11.93
C LEU A 154 1.86 3.40 12.71
N PHE A 155 2.08 4.64 12.25
CA PHE A 155 2.90 5.58 13.01
C PHE A 155 2.21 6.04 14.29
N GLU A 156 0.90 6.25 14.24
CA GLU A 156 0.12 6.52 15.46
C GLU A 156 0.23 5.38 16.47
N GLN A 157 0.13 4.12 16.01
CA GLN A 157 0.32 2.96 16.88
C GLN A 157 1.73 2.92 17.48
N LEU A 158 2.76 3.22 16.67
CA LEU A 158 4.13 3.33 17.16
C LEU A 158 4.29 4.45 18.20
N GLN A 159 3.62 5.59 18.02
CA GLN A 159 3.59 6.67 19.00
C GLN A 159 2.92 6.23 20.32
N LYS A 160 1.77 5.53 20.25
CA LYS A 160 1.11 4.98 21.45
C LYS A 160 2.05 4.07 22.24
N ILE A 161 2.79 3.21 21.54
CA ILE A 161 3.82 2.35 22.16
C ILE A 161 4.96 3.18 22.74
N ALA A 162 5.52 4.11 21.97
CA ALA A 162 6.67 4.91 22.39
C ALA A 162 6.39 5.77 23.65
N PHE A 163 5.16 6.24 23.79
CA PHE A 163 4.74 7.08 24.93
C PHE A 163 3.98 6.30 26.02
N SER A 164 3.88 4.96 25.92
CA SER A 164 3.35 4.13 27.00
C SER A 164 4.25 4.14 28.24
N GLU A 165 3.72 3.68 29.39
CA GLU A 165 4.48 3.59 30.65
C GLU A 165 5.69 2.68 30.53
N ASP A 166 5.55 1.57 29.81
CA ASP A 166 6.61 0.58 29.57
C ASP A 166 6.67 0.20 28.07
N PRO A 167 7.37 0.98 27.24
CA PRO A 167 7.52 0.63 25.84
C PRO A 167 8.41 -0.59 25.62
N ASP A 168 9.30 -0.93 26.54
CA ASP A 168 10.25 -2.04 26.40
C ASP A 168 9.56 -3.41 26.44
N LYS A 169 8.37 -3.51 27.00
CA LYS A 169 7.57 -4.75 26.98
C LYS A 169 7.26 -5.24 25.56
N TYR A 170 7.15 -4.31 24.60
CA TYR A 170 6.85 -4.65 23.20
C TYR A 170 8.09 -5.02 22.39
N GLN A 171 9.30 -4.88 22.95
CA GLN A 171 10.54 -5.11 22.21
C GLN A 171 10.65 -6.55 21.72
N THR A 172 10.37 -7.54 22.58
CA THR A 172 10.44 -8.96 22.21
C THR A 172 9.40 -9.34 21.18
N GLU A 173 8.17 -8.87 21.34
CA GLU A 173 7.05 -9.15 20.42
C GLU A 173 7.29 -8.53 19.05
N SER A 174 7.97 -7.38 18.99
CA SER A 174 8.27 -6.70 17.73
C SER A 174 9.22 -7.45 16.82
N GLY A 175 9.96 -8.44 17.32
CA GLY A 175 11.03 -9.13 16.58
C GLY A 175 12.19 -8.21 16.19
N VAL A 176 12.21 -6.97 16.70
CA VAL A 176 13.25 -5.98 16.44
C VAL A 176 14.36 -6.12 17.48
N GLN A 177 15.63 -6.18 17.07
CA GLN A 177 16.75 -6.22 18.01
C GLN A 177 16.71 -5.00 18.93
N ARG A 178 16.99 -5.19 20.23
CA ARG A 178 16.89 -4.17 21.28
C ARG A 178 17.57 -2.85 20.91
N LYS A 179 18.77 -2.90 20.35
CA LYS A 179 19.50 -1.70 19.90
C LYS A 179 18.69 -0.85 18.91
N TYR A 180 18.10 -1.48 17.90
CA TYR A 180 17.33 -0.79 16.87
C TYR A 180 15.96 -0.35 17.39
N TYR A 181 15.36 -1.18 18.24
CA TYR A 181 14.11 -0.83 18.90
C TYR A 181 14.27 0.46 19.73
N SER A 182 15.29 0.53 20.61
CA SER A 182 15.59 1.75 21.40
C SER A 182 15.81 2.97 20.51
N GLN A 183 16.57 2.83 19.41
CA GLN A 183 16.77 3.93 18.45
C GLN A 183 15.45 4.42 17.82
N ILE A 184 14.54 3.50 17.49
CA ILE A 184 13.22 3.83 16.93
C ILE A 184 12.38 4.59 17.99
N ILE A 185 12.29 4.08 19.20
CA ILE A 185 11.54 4.70 20.29
C ILE A 185 12.09 6.11 20.61
N GLU A 186 13.41 6.25 20.68
CA GLU A 186 14.07 7.56 20.89
C GLU A 186 13.77 8.54 19.75
N ALA A 187 13.80 8.08 18.48
CA ALA A 187 13.50 8.92 17.33
C ALA A 187 12.05 9.44 17.34
N VAL A 188 11.10 8.60 17.77
CA VAL A 188 9.69 8.99 17.93
C VAL A 188 9.53 9.99 19.09
N ARG A 189 10.08 9.67 20.28
CA ARG A 189 10.03 10.54 21.48
C ARG A 189 10.69 11.89 21.25
N GLY A 190 11.85 11.89 20.62
CA GLY A 190 12.62 13.09 20.28
C GLY A 190 12.07 13.85 19.07
N LYS A 191 10.98 13.37 18.43
CA LYS A 191 10.37 13.97 17.24
C LYS A 191 11.35 14.12 16.05
N THR A 192 12.41 13.30 16.01
CA THR A 192 13.34 13.24 14.87
C THR A 192 12.82 12.35 13.75
N ALA A 193 11.78 11.55 14.03
CA ALA A 193 10.95 10.86 13.06
C ALA A 193 9.48 11.20 13.31
N ARG A 194 8.78 11.63 12.26
CA ARG A 194 7.38 12.08 12.28
C ARG A 194 6.47 11.26 11.40
N GLY A 195 6.97 10.15 10.85
CA GLY A 195 6.23 9.22 10.00
C GLY A 195 7.02 7.94 9.75
N MET A 196 6.34 6.89 9.27
CA MET A 196 6.96 5.59 8.99
C MET A 196 8.07 5.68 7.93
N SER A 197 7.97 6.60 6.99
CA SER A 197 8.99 6.85 5.98
C SER A 197 10.31 7.36 6.59
N GLU A 198 10.25 8.18 7.64
CA GLU A 198 11.43 8.71 8.36
C GLU A 198 12.05 7.62 9.24
N ILE A 199 11.23 6.79 9.92
CA ILE A 199 11.71 5.58 10.63
C ILE A 199 12.50 4.68 9.68
N SER A 200 12.02 4.48 8.48
CA SER A 200 12.68 3.64 7.46
C SER A 200 14.03 4.19 6.96
N ARG A 201 14.36 5.43 7.28
CA ARG A 201 15.62 6.11 6.90
C ARG A 201 16.61 6.26 8.04
N ILE A 202 16.28 5.81 9.24
CA ILE A 202 17.20 5.87 10.40
C ILE A 202 18.46 5.10 10.05
N LYS A 203 19.62 5.78 10.18
CA LYS A 203 20.93 5.19 9.84
C LYS A 203 21.21 3.94 10.68
N GLY A 204 21.59 2.86 10.01
CA GLY A 204 21.94 1.60 10.64
C GLY A 204 20.77 0.63 10.79
N ILE A 205 19.52 1.06 10.58
CA ILE A 205 18.36 0.19 10.60
C ILE A 205 18.15 -0.42 9.21
N GLY A 206 18.24 -1.74 9.12
CA GLY A 206 18.11 -2.48 7.87
C GLY A 206 16.65 -2.75 7.48
N LYS A 207 16.46 -3.17 6.22
CA LYS A 207 15.12 -3.48 5.68
C LYS A 207 14.37 -4.53 6.51
N THR A 208 15.06 -5.59 6.91
CA THR A 208 14.46 -6.69 7.71
C THR A 208 13.91 -6.18 9.04
N THR A 209 14.65 -5.30 9.72
CA THR A 209 14.20 -4.66 10.97
C THR A 209 12.92 -3.84 10.76
N ILE A 210 12.88 -3.09 9.67
CA ILE A 210 11.70 -2.30 9.32
C ILE A 210 10.53 -3.22 8.94
N ASP A 211 10.77 -4.28 8.19
CA ASP A 211 9.73 -5.23 7.80
C ASP A 211 9.13 -5.93 9.06
N HIS A 212 9.95 -6.32 10.07
CA HIS A 212 9.47 -6.84 11.37
C HIS A 212 8.63 -5.79 12.11
N LEU A 213 9.10 -4.54 12.16
CA LEU A 213 8.35 -3.45 12.80
C LEU A 213 6.96 -3.27 12.17
N TYR A 214 6.86 -3.29 10.84
CA TYR A 214 5.57 -3.17 10.14
C TYR A 214 4.62 -4.32 10.48
N VAL A 215 5.10 -5.56 10.47
CA VAL A 215 4.29 -6.74 10.83
C VAL A 215 3.78 -6.60 12.25
N PHE A 216 4.65 -6.25 13.19
CA PHE A 216 4.27 -6.05 14.59
C PHE A 216 3.22 -4.94 14.76
N LEU A 217 3.44 -3.77 14.16
CA LEU A 217 2.50 -2.65 14.28
C LEU A 217 1.14 -2.96 13.63
N THR A 218 1.13 -3.67 12.52
CA THR A 218 -0.11 -4.12 11.88
C THR A 218 -0.89 -5.06 12.81
N GLN A 219 -0.21 -6.01 13.45
CA GLN A 219 -0.84 -6.91 14.42
C GLN A 219 -1.40 -6.15 15.62
N GLN A 220 -0.63 -5.22 16.20
CA GLN A 220 -1.08 -4.39 17.32
C GLN A 220 -2.29 -3.53 16.96
N LEU A 221 -2.36 -3.04 15.73
CA LEU A 221 -3.50 -2.26 15.24
C LEU A 221 -4.74 -3.15 15.12
N GLU A 222 -4.61 -4.34 14.53
CA GLU A 222 -5.69 -5.33 14.42
C GLU A 222 -6.25 -5.74 15.79
N ASP A 223 -5.36 -6.01 16.75
CA ASP A 223 -5.73 -6.40 18.11
C ASP A 223 -6.47 -5.26 18.84
N SER A 224 -6.02 -4.01 18.67
CA SER A 224 -6.65 -2.83 19.29
C SER A 224 -8.03 -2.51 18.74
N GLU A 225 -8.30 -2.85 17.49
CA GLU A 225 -9.60 -2.64 16.85
C GLU A 225 -10.60 -3.79 17.13
N GLY A 226 -10.22 -4.78 17.95
CA GLY A 226 -11.08 -5.92 18.34
C GLY A 226 -11.38 -6.87 17.18
N ARG A 227 -10.58 -6.86 16.13
CA ARG A 227 -10.76 -7.69 14.94
C ARG A 227 -10.18 -9.09 15.12
N HIS A 228 -10.54 -9.78 16.21
CA HIS A 228 -10.37 -11.22 16.31
C HIS A 228 -11.44 -11.91 15.46
N GLN A 229 -11.28 -11.89 14.13
CA GLN A 229 -11.97 -12.87 13.30
C GLN A 229 -11.12 -14.12 13.20
N GLU A 230 -11.76 -15.26 13.48
CA GLU A 230 -11.21 -16.59 13.29
C GLU A 230 -10.44 -16.69 11.98
N LYS A 231 -9.26 -17.30 12.04
CA LYS A 231 -8.48 -17.67 10.85
C LYS A 231 -9.39 -18.48 9.92
N LYS A 232 -10.03 -17.80 8.97
CA LYS A 232 -10.61 -18.51 7.85
C LYS A 232 -9.47 -19.18 7.09
N ASP A 233 -9.67 -20.46 6.89
CA ASP A 233 -8.81 -21.38 6.15
C ASP A 233 -8.33 -20.69 4.85
N THR A 234 -7.05 -20.38 4.79
CA THR A 234 -6.42 -19.64 3.69
C THR A 234 -5.99 -20.59 2.56
N SER A 235 -6.76 -21.65 2.34
CA SER A 235 -6.57 -22.52 1.18
C SER A 235 -6.94 -21.75 -0.08
N GLU A 236 -5.92 -21.42 -0.88
CA GLU A 236 -6.01 -20.82 -2.22
C GLU A 236 -6.49 -19.36 -2.33
N ILE A 237 -5.78 -18.42 -1.70
CA ILE A 237 -5.90 -17.01 -2.06
C ILE A 237 -5.05 -16.76 -3.31
N GLN A 238 -5.67 -16.79 -4.45
CA GLN A 238 -5.07 -16.43 -5.73
C GLN A 238 -5.44 -15.00 -6.12
N LEU A 239 -4.50 -14.23 -6.69
CA LEU A 239 -4.87 -12.95 -7.30
C LEU A 239 -5.83 -13.22 -8.43
N THR A 240 -7.01 -12.61 -8.35
CA THR A 240 -8.03 -12.77 -9.39
C THR A 240 -7.89 -11.65 -10.41
N LEU A 241 -7.95 -11.99 -11.70
CA LEU A 241 -8.03 -10.98 -12.74
C LEU A 241 -9.32 -10.16 -12.56
N PHE A 242 -9.20 -8.86 -12.59
CA PHE A 242 -10.29 -7.94 -12.25
C PHE A 242 -11.52 -8.04 -13.19
N GLU A 243 -11.35 -8.61 -14.38
CA GLU A 243 -12.44 -8.83 -15.34
C GLU A 243 -13.31 -10.07 -15.04
N GLN A 244 -12.89 -10.96 -14.15
CA GLN A 244 -13.60 -12.22 -13.83
C GLN A 244 -14.69 -12.04 -12.76
#